data_b2eb6808907db80c8627e30f8fa8ef39
#
_entry.id   b2eb6808907db80c8627e30f8fa8ef39
#
_cell.length_a   1.000
_cell.length_b   1.000
_cell.length_c   1.000
_cell.angle_alpha   90.00
_cell.angle_beta   90.00
_cell.angle_gamma   90.00
#
_symmetry.space_group_name_H-M   'P 1'
#
loop_
_entity.id
_entity.type
_entity.pdbx_description
1 polymer ?
#
loop_
_entity_poly.entity_id
_entity_poly.type
_entity_poly.pdbx_seq_one_letter_code
_entity_poly.pdbx_strand_id
1 'polypeptide(L)'
;MTPKRKWLVIILVSVVAIGATVGVGVSAWAQYQQRQNAPSAAETTAPAGAAHGDRIVFRNTASGQGYGHVASVPLAQPDASRAVLDIACDRVAASRDAISCLRTERGIAPSYDARIYDASGVDQQLEWSLPGVPSRTRFSPDGSLIATTSFVTGHAYASIGFSTETVIHRTATERASAASKTGH
;
A
#
# COMPACT_ATOMS: atom_id res chain seq x y z
N MET A 1 -10.70 13.01 54.97
CA MET A 1 -10.12 11.80 54.36
C MET A 1 -8.65 11.71 54.73
N THR A 2 -8.24 10.59 55.30
CA THR A 2 -6.80 10.39 55.65
C THR A 2 -5.95 10.29 54.37
N PRO A 3 -4.68 10.74 54.38
CA PRO A 3 -3.83 10.72 53.18
C PRO A 3 -3.72 9.32 52.54
N LYS A 4 -3.71 8.27 53.37
CA LYS A 4 -3.68 6.87 52.88
C LYS A 4 -4.89 6.50 52.06
N ARG A 5 -6.11 6.98 52.44
CA ARG A 5 -7.33 6.69 51.71
C ARG A 5 -7.40 7.41 50.35
N LYS A 6 -6.82 8.61 50.24
CA LYS A 6 -6.69 9.33 48.96
C LYS A 6 -5.77 8.57 47.98
N TRP A 7 -4.66 8.08 48.46
CA TRP A 7 -3.72 7.30 47.64
C TRP A 7 -4.35 5.98 47.18
N LEU A 8 -5.07 5.26 48.02
CA LEU A 8 -5.76 4.04 47.65
C LEU A 8 -6.82 4.28 46.55
N VAL A 9 -7.57 5.36 46.63
CA VAL A 9 -8.56 5.72 45.57
C VAL A 9 -7.86 6.05 44.27
N ILE A 10 -6.78 6.81 44.29
CA ILE A 10 -6.01 7.14 43.08
C ILE A 10 -5.47 5.87 42.41
N ILE A 11 -4.86 4.97 43.19
CA ILE A 11 -4.35 3.70 42.67
C ILE A 11 -5.48 2.88 42.06
N LEU A 12 -6.59 2.74 42.74
CA LEU A 12 -7.76 1.98 42.26
C LEU A 12 -8.27 2.54 40.92
N VAL A 13 -8.47 3.85 40.84
CA VAL A 13 -8.95 4.52 39.63
C VAL A 13 -7.94 4.34 38.49
N SER A 14 -6.64 4.47 38.76
CA SER A 14 -5.59 4.26 37.76
C SER A 14 -5.58 2.82 37.24
N VAL A 15 -5.70 1.82 38.12
CA VAL A 15 -5.75 0.41 37.72
C VAL A 15 -6.98 0.13 36.85
N VAL A 16 -8.14 0.65 37.22
CA VAL A 16 -9.37 0.50 36.43
C VAL A 16 -9.23 1.19 35.06
N ALA A 17 -8.70 2.40 35.03
CA ALA A 17 -8.48 3.14 33.77
C ALA A 17 -7.53 2.40 32.84
N ILE A 18 -6.38 1.93 33.35
CA ILE A 18 -5.41 1.15 32.57
C ILE A 18 -6.05 -0.16 32.07
N GLY A 19 -6.74 -0.87 32.95
CA GLY A 19 -7.42 -2.12 32.59
C GLY A 19 -8.47 -1.92 31.49
N ALA A 20 -9.26 -0.86 31.56
CA ALA A 20 -10.24 -0.51 30.53
C ALA A 20 -9.55 -0.17 29.20
N THR A 21 -8.48 0.62 29.22
CA THR A 21 -7.73 1.00 28.01
C THR A 21 -7.11 -0.21 27.32
N VAL A 22 -6.48 -1.10 28.10
CA VAL A 22 -5.89 -2.34 27.58
C VAL A 22 -6.99 -3.24 27.01
N GLY A 23 -8.12 -3.40 27.72
CA GLY A 23 -9.24 -4.21 27.25
C GLY A 23 -9.81 -3.73 25.91
N VAL A 24 -10.02 -2.42 25.77
CA VAL A 24 -10.45 -1.83 24.49
C VAL A 24 -9.39 -2.03 23.40
N GLY A 25 -8.12 -1.81 23.70
CA GLY A 25 -7.03 -2.00 22.76
C GLY A 25 -6.93 -3.44 22.23
N VAL A 26 -6.98 -4.43 23.14
CA VAL A 26 -6.95 -5.85 22.78
C VAL A 26 -8.17 -6.25 21.95
N SER A 27 -9.38 -5.80 22.34
CA SER A 27 -10.59 -6.10 21.59
C SER A 27 -10.60 -5.48 20.18
N ALA A 28 -10.15 -4.25 20.06
CA ALA A 28 -10.01 -3.57 18.77
C ALA A 28 -8.99 -4.28 17.86
N TRP A 29 -7.85 -4.70 18.42
CA TRP A 29 -6.85 -5.46 17.69
C TRP A 29 -7.38 -6.84 17.24
N ALA A 30 -8.06 -7.57 18.11
CA ALA A 30 -8.68 -8.86 17.78
C ALA A 30 -9.72 -8.71 16.65
N GLN A 31 -10.59 -7.70 16.72
CA GLN A 31 -11.55 -7.40 15.64
C GLN A 31 -10.87 -7.02 14.33
N TYR A 32 -9.77 -6.25 14.40
CA TYR A 32 -8.99 -5.92 13.22
C TYR A 32 -8.43 -7.19 12.56
N GLN A 33 -7.81 -8.09 13.33
CA GLN A 33 -7.30 -9.36 12.85
C GLN A 33 -8.40 -10.24 12.23
N GLN A 34 -9.57 -10.33 12.90
CA GLN A 34 -10.70 -11.09 12.35
C GLN A 34 -11.17 -10.53 11.00
N ARG A 35 -11.21 -9.21 10.83
CA ARG A 35 -11.60 -8.58 9.56
C ARG A 35 -10.58 -8.82 8.46
N GLN A 36 -9.27 -8.80 8.79
CA GLN A 36 -8.19 -9.06 7.83
C GLN A 36 -8.20 -10.53 7.37
N ASN A 37 -8.47 -11.47 8.27
CA ASN A 37 -8.50 -12.89 8.00
C ASN A 37 -9.86 -13.40 7.49
N ALA A 38 -10.88 -12.56 7.44
CA ALA A 38 -12.18 -12.92 6.89
C ALA A 38 -12.06 -13.24 5.39
N PRO A 39 -12.83 -14.18 4.86
CA PRO A 39 -12.91 -14.37 3.42
C PRO A 39 -13.20 -13.07 2.69
N SER A 40 -12.65 -12.92 1.49
CA SER A 40 -12.89 -11.73 0.68
C SER A 40 -14.38 -11.55 0.41
N ALA A 41 -14.88 -10.32 0.53
CA ALA A 41 -16.26 -9.98 0.17
C ALA A 41 -16.53 -10.04 -1.34
N ALA A 42 -15.48 -10.12 -2.16
CA ALA A 42 -15.58 -10.36 -3.60
C ALA A 42 -14.99 -11.72 -3.93
N GLU A 43 -15.54 -12.39 -4.92
CA GLU A 43 -15.01 -13.65 -5.40
C GLU A 43 -13.59 -13.46 -5.94
N THR A 44 -12.65 -14.26 -5.42
CA THR A 44 -11.23 -14.19 -5.75
C THR A 44 -10.72 -15.51 -6.26
N THR A 45 -9.78 -15.44 -7.20
CA THR A 45 -9.02 -16.59 -7.68
C THR A 45 -7.53 -16.37 -7.42
N ALA A 46 -6.77 -17.45 -7.35
CA ALA A 46 -5.31 -17.37 -7.42
C ALA A 46 -4.91 -16.69 -8.74
N PRO A 47 -3.82 -15.90 -8.76
CA PRO A 47 -3.32 -15.35 -10.00
C PRO A 47 -2.95 -16.52 -10.91
N ALA A 48 -3.81 -16.82 -11.87
CA ALA A 48 -3.43 -17.66 -13.01
C ALA A 48 -2.30 -16.90 -13.69
N GLY A 49 -1.14 -17.52 -13.89
CA GLY A 49 0.05 -16.90 -14.47
C GLY A 49 -0.33 -16.04 -15.65
N ALA A 50 0.27 -14.86 -15.74
CA ALA A 50 -0.01 -13.71 -16.59
C ALA A 50 -1.19 -13.93 -17.57
N ALA A 51 -2.38 -13.53 -17.17
CA ALA A 51 -3.57 -13.69 -18.01
C ALA A 51 -3.27 -13.01 -19.37
N HIS A 52 -3.11 -13.82 -20.39
CA HIS A 52 -2.87 -13.34 -21.75
C HIS A 52 -4.15 -12.63 -22.20
N GLY A 53 -4.05 -11.34 -22.51
CA GLY A 53 -5.17 -10.54 -22.98
C GLY A 53 -5.30 -9.20 -22.25
N ASP A 54 -6.22 -8.39 -22.75
CA ASP A 54 -6.54 -7.10 -22.15
C ASP A 54 -7.22 -7.28 -20.81
N ARG A 55 -6.69 -6.59 -19.80
CA ARG A 55 -7.16 -6.69 -18.40
C ARG A 55 -7.27 -5.32 -17.75
N ILE A 56 -8.16 -5.23 -16.79
CA ILE A 56 -8.26 -4.10 -15.88
C ILE A 56 -7.45 -4.46 -14.63
N VAL A 57 -6.43 -3.66 -14.32
CA VAL A 57 -5.63 -3.81 -13.10
C VAL A 57 -6.02 -2.71 -12.13
N PHE A 58 -6.29 -3.08 -10.88
CA PHE A 58 -6.75 -2.15 -9.85
C PHE A 58 -6.31 -2.58 -8.45
N ARG A 59 -6.43 -1.67 -7.49
CA ARG A 59 -6.29 -2.00 -6.08
C ARG A 59 -7.59 -2.62 -5.56
N ASN A 60 -7.53 -3.82 -5.01
CA ASN A 60 -8.68 -4.48 -4.41
C ASN A 60 -9.08 -3.76 -3.11
N THR A 61 -10.33 -3.32 -3.05
CA THR A 61 -10.93 -2.65 -1.87
C THR A 61 -12.06 -3.47 -1.24
N ALA A 62 -12.31 -4.69 -1.72
CA ALA A 62 -13.23 -5.61 -1.08
C ALA A 62 -12.71 -6.00 0.31
N SER A 63 -13.58 -6.00 1.30
CA SER A 63 -13.25 -6.36 2.67
C SER A 63 -12.77 -7.82 2.75
N GLY A 64 -11.89 -8.12 3.69
CA GLY A 64 -11.35 -9.44 3.92
C GLY A 64 -10.01 -9.67 3.23
N GLN A 65 -9.70 -10.93 2.96
CA GLN A 65 -8.44 -11.31 2.32
C GLN A 65 -8.21 -10.60 0.99
N GLY A 66 -6.98 -10.17 0.75
CA GLY A 66 -6.62 -9.43 -0.46
C GLY A 66 -7.00 -7.95 -0.45
N TYR A 67 -7.52 -7.40 0.66
CA TYR A 67 -7.75 -5.97 0.79
C TYR A 67 -6.43 -5.19 0.66
N GLY A 68 -6.42 -4.19 -0.21
CA GLY A 68 -5.23 -3.38 -0.48
C GLY A 68 -4.27 -3.99 -1.50
N HIS A 69 -4.46 -5.24 -1.89
CA HIS A 69 -3.62 -5.90 -2.89
C HIS A 69 -3.99 -5.51 -4.32
N VAL A 70 -3.05 -5.69 -5.21
CA VAL A 70 -3.30 -5.56 -6.65
C VAL A 70 -4.19 -6.71 -7.10
N ALA A 71 -5.21 -6.38 -7.87
CA ALA A 71 -6.08 -7.37 -8.49
C ALA A 71 -6.29 -7.06 -9.96
N SER A 72 -6.69 -8.05 -10.72
CA SER A 72 -7.06 -7.89 -12.12
C SER A 72 -8.29 -8.72 -12.50
N VAL A 73 -9.00 -8.24 -13.52
CA VAL A 73 -10.06 -8.97 -14.19
C VAL A 73 -9.87 -8.83 -15.70
N PRO A 74 -10.33 -9.81 -16.51
CA PRO A 74 -10.33 -9.66 -17.96
C PRO A 74 -11.19 -8.45 -18.39
N LEU A 75 -10.71 -7.66 -19.34
CA LEU A 75 -11.47 -6.51 -19.86
C LEU A 75 -12.82 -6.95 -20.48
N ALA A 76 -12.86 -8.12 -21.10
CA ALA A 76 -14.07 -8.69 -21.69
C ALA A 76 -15.08 -9.20 -20.66
N GLN A 77 -14.67 -9.42 -19.41
CA GLN A 77 -15.49 -9.96 -18.31
C GLN A 77 -15.18 -9.24 -16.99
N PRO A 78 -15.57 -7.98 -16.85
CA PRO A 78 -15.23 -7.17 -15.66
C PRO A 78 -15.87 -7.69 -14.37
N ASP A 79 -16.92 -8.49 -14.46
CA ASP A 79 -17.62 -9.11 -13.33
C ASP A 79 -17.05 -10.48 -12.93
N ALA A 80 -15.98 -10.95 -13.61
CA ALA A 80 -15.32 -12.21 -13.27
C ALA A 80 -14.64 -12.15 -11.89
N SER A 81 -14.36 -13.34 -11.33
CA SER A 81 -13.58 -13.48 -10.11
C SER A 81 -12.25 -12.74 -10.22
N ARG A 82 -11.87 -12.02 -9.18
CA ARG A 82 -10.66 -11.20 -9.14
C ARG A 82 -9.42 -12.07 -8.98
N ALA A 83 -8.49 -11.98 -9.91
CA ALA A 83 -7.15 -12.53 -9.73
C ALA A 83 -6.36 -11.57 -8.82
N VAL A 84 -6.08 -11.98 -7.58
CA VAL A 84 -5.41 -11.16 -6.56
C VAL A 84 -3.95 -11.54 -6.49
N LEU A 85 -3.05 -10.56 -6.68
CA LEU A 85 -1.61 -10.70 -6.55
C LEU A 85 -1.18 -10.47 -5.09
N ASP A 86 -0.06 -11.06 -4.70
CA ASP A 86 0.53 -10.83 -3.36
C ASP A 86 1.37 -9.54 -3.33
N ILE A 87 0.79 -8.46 -3.83
CA ILE A 87 1.38 -7.12 -3.85
C ILE A 87 0.40 -6.14 -3.23
N ALA A 88 0.71 -5.65 -2.04
CA ALA A 88 -0.08 -4.59 -1.39
C ALA A 88 0.38 -3.21 -1.88
N CYS A 89 -0.54 -2.41 -2.41
CA CYS A 89 -0.29 -1.06 -2.95
C CYS A 89 -1.30 -0.04 -2.43
N ASP A 90 -0.84 1.18 -2.21
CA ASP A 90 -1.75 2.31 -2.00
C ASP A 90 -2.24 2.89 -3.33
N ARG A 91 -1.37 2.92 -4.34
CA ARG A 91 -1.69 3.31 -5.72
C ARG A 91 -1.08 2.32 -6.71
N VAL A 92 -1.81 2.05 -7.78
CA VAL A 92 -1.37 1.12 -8.82
C VAL A 92 -1.62 1.70 -10.20
N ALA A 93 -0.73 1.43 -11.11
CA ALA A 93 -0.91 1.58 -12.55
C ALA A 93 -0.29 0.38 -13.25
N ALA A 94 -0.81 0.03 -14.42
CA ALA A 94 -0.27 -1.05 -15.23
C ALA A 94 -0.03 -0.60 -16.66
N SER A 95 1.00 -1.13 -17.26
CA SER A 95 1.25 -1.15 -18.69
C SER A 95 1.10 -2.59 -19.21
N ARG A 96 1.45 -2.82 -20.47
CA ARG A 96 1.47 -4.18 -21.02
C ARG A 96 2.47 -5.09 -20.28
N ASP A 97 3.62 -4.55 -19.92
CA ASP A 97 4.78 -5.33 -19.46
C ASP A 97 5.16 -5.10 -18.01
N ALA A 98 4.48 -4.17 -17.32
CA ALA A 98 4.85 -3.79 -15.96
C ALA A 98 3.66 -3.31 -15.11
N ILE A 99 3.79 -3.48 -13.81
CA ILE A 99 2.88 -2.95 -12.78
C ILE A 99 3.69 -2.01 -11.89
N SER A 100 3.19 -0.79 -11.74
CA SER A 100 3.71 0.20 -10.78
C SER A 100 2.88 0.19 -9.52
N CYS A 101 3.56 0.08 -8.39
CA CYS A 101 2.99 0.02 -7.05
C CYS A 101 3.60 1.13 -6.20
N LEU A 102 2.81 2.07 -5.71
CA LEU A 102 3.25 3.03 -4.70
C LEU A 102 2.74 2.58 -3.34
N ARG A 103 3.63 2.59 -2.34
CA ARG A 103 3.37 2.08 -0.99
C ARG A 103 3.70 3.08 0.08
N THR A 104 2.98 2.95 1.19
CA THR A 104 3.32 3.56 2.48
C THR A 104 3.73 2.44 3.44
N GLU A 105 4.98 2.41 3.82
CA GLU A 105 5.44 1.57 4.93
C GLU A 105 5.07 2.26 6.24
N ARG A 106 4.13 1.64 6.95
CA ARG A 106 3.57 2.20 8.18
C ARG A 106 4.42 1.75 9.38
N GLY A 107 4.98 2.72 10.11
CA GLY A 107 5.78 2.49 11.30
C GLY A 107 5.77 3.73 12.19
N ILE A 108 6.68 3.80 13.16
CA ILE A 108 6.88 4.99 14.00
C ILE A 108 7.25 6.20 13.14
N ALA A 109 8.09 5.98 12.12
CA ALA A 109 8.38 6.95 11.06
C ALA A 109 7.92 6.33 9.74
N PRO A 110 6.83 6.81 9.13
CA PRO A 110 6.37 6.26 7.86
C PRO A 110 7.37 6.59 6.75
N SER A 111 7.60 5.63 5.85
CA SER A 111 8.36 5.82 4.62
C SER A 111 7.48 5.49 3.41
N TYR A 112 7.90 5.97 2.26
CA TYR A 112 7.14 5.86 1.02
C TYR A 112 8.05 5.36 -0.07
N ASP A 113 7.58 4.39 -0.83
CA ASP A 113 8.34 3.82 -1.94
C ASP A 113 7.48 3.60 -3.19
N ALA A 114 8.16 3.56 -4.33
CA ALA A 114 7.61 3.13 -5.60
C ALA A 114 8.33 1.87 -6.03
N ARG A 115 7.58 0.85 -6.43
CA ARG A 115 8.09 -0.42 -6.93
C ARG A 115 7.51 -0.72 -8.30
N ILE A 116 8.35 -1.23 -9.17
CA ILE A 116 7.93 -1.72 -10.47
C ILE A 116 8.11 -3.23 -10.49
N TYR A 117 7.04 -3.89 -10.84
CA TYR A 117 6.99 -5.34 -11.06
C TYR A 117 6.83 -5.64 -12.53
N ASP A 118 7.18 -6.84 -12.93
CA ASP A 118 6.81 -7.37 -14.25
C ASP A 118 5.29 -7.47 -14.41
N ALA A 119 4.80 -7.79 -15.58
CA ALA A 119 3.35 -7.90 -15.86
C ALA A 119 2.66 -8.99 -15.05
N SER A 120 3.38 -10.01 -14.58
CA SER A 120 2.85 -11.07 -13.73
C SER A 120 2.72 -10.62 -12.27
N GLY A 121 3.46 -9.58 -11.86
CA GLY A 121 3.54 -9.11 -10.48
C GLY A 121 4.39 -10.00 -9.57
N VAL A 122 5.23 -10.86 -10.14
CA VAL A 122 6.10 -11.76 -9.37
C VAL A 122 7.48 -11.14 -9.17
N ASP A 123 8.09 -10.66 -10.25
CA ASP A 123 9.46 -10.15 -10.23
C ASP A 123 9.49 -8.63 -10.02
N GLN A 124 9.98 -8.20 -8.86
CA GLN A 124 10.27 -6.78 -8.61
C GLN A 124 11.51 -6.37 -9.40
N GLN A 125 11.36 -5.40 -10.29
CA GLN A 125 12.41 -4.94 -11.21
C GLN A 125 13.12 -3.67 -10.73
N LEU A 126 12.37 -2.74 -10.12
CA LEU A 126 12.87 -1.45 -9.69
C LEU A 126 12.23 -1.02 -8.37
N GLU A 127 12.96 -0.23 -7.59
CA GLU A 127 12.46 0.39 -6.37
C GLU A 127 13.18 1.73 -6.13
N TRP A 128 12.42 2.74 -5.68
CA TRP A 128 12.97 4.02 -5.21
C TRP A 128 12.10 4.65 -4.15
N SER A 129 12.70 5.47 -3.31
CA SER A 129 11.98 6.23 -2.28
C SER A 129 11.19 7.39 -2.89
N LEU A 130 10.00 7.62 -2.35
CA LEU A 130 9.17 8.77 -2.68
C LEU A 130 9.36 9.89 -1.66
N PRO A 131 9.29 11.17 -2.08
CA PRO A 131 9.50 12.31 -1.18
C PRO A 131 8.35 12.56 -0.20
N GLY A 132 7.23 11.85 -0.35
CA GLY A 132 6.06 12.01 0.50
C GLY A 132 4.92 11.04 0.16
N VAL A 133 3.74 11.35 0.68
CA VAL A 133 2.58 10.45 0.60
C VAL A 133 2.18 10.15 -0.86
N PRO A 134 2.10 8.88 -1.25
CA PRO A 134 1.75 8.49 -2.61
C PRO A 134 0.39 9.04 -3.07
N SER A 135 0.38 9.72 -4.19
CA SER A 135 -0.83 10.29 -4.78
C SER A 135 -1.23 9.57 -6.06
N ARG A 136 -0.32 9.47 -7.03
CA ARG A 136 -0.60 8.94 -8.36
C ARG A 136 0.64 8.30 -8.98
N THR A 137 0.40 7.29 -9.82
CA THR A 137 1.41 6.73 -10.71
C THR A 137 0.81 6.48 -12.09
N ARG A 138 1.61 6.62 -13.15
CA ARG A 138 1.17 6.40 -14.52
C ARG A 138 2.34 6.08 -15.45
N PHE A 139 2.14 5.11 -16.31
CA PHE A 139 3.05 4.84 -17.43
C PHE A 139 2.73 5.74 -18.63
N SER A 140 3.74 6.04 -19.46
CA SER A 140 3.54 6.52 -20.82
C SER A 140 2.86 5.43 -21.67
N PRO A 141 2.19 5.79 -22.78
CA PRO A 141 1.49 4.81 -23.62
C PRO A 141 2.40 3.69 -24.14
N ASP A 142 3.66 3.99 -24.39
CA ASP A 142 4.69 3.04 -24.85
C ASP A 142 5.39 2.29 -23.69
N GLY A 143 5.05 2.60 -22.44
CA GLY A 143 5.66 1.99 -21.26
C GLY A 143 7.09 2.41 -20.97
N SER A 144 7.70 3.32 -21.76
CA SER A 144 9.11 3.73 -21.61
C SER A 144 9.36 4.68 -20.45
N LEU A 145 8.33 5.39 -20.00
CA LEU A 145 8.38 6.34 -18.90
C LEU A 145 7.34 5.98 -17.83
N ILE A 146 7.68 6.32 -16.60
CA ILE A 146 6.76 6.26 -15.47
C ILE A 146 6.81 7.58 -14.69
N ALA A 147 5.65 8.14 -14.46
CA ALA A 147 5.48 9.31 -13.60
C ALA A 147 4.94 8.87 -12.24
N THR A 148 5.55 9.35 -11.16
CA THR A 148 5.08 9.17 -9.78
C THR A 148 4.84 10.54 -9.17
N THR A 149 3.69 10.73 -8.53
CA THR A 149 3.31 11.96 -7.85
C THR A 149 3.11 11.70 -6.37
N SER A 150 3.69 12.55 -5.54
CA SER A 150 3.57 12.49 -4.08
C SER A 150 3.10 13.82 -3.52
N PHE A 151 2.34 13.77 -2.43
CA PHE A 151 2.08 14.95 -1.62
C PHE A 151 3.29 15.22 -0.74
N VAL A 152 3.83 16.44 -0.82
CA VAL A 152 4.97 16.89 -0.04
C VAL A 152 4.59 18.09 0.83
N THR A 153 5.25 18.25 1.96
CA THR A 153 5.07 19.37 2.88
C THR A 153 6.34 20.21 2.89
N GLY A 154 6.21 21.52 3.17
CA GLY A 154 7.37 22.37 3.46
C GLY A 154 7.88 23.24 2.33
N HIS A 155 7.21 23.33 1.18
CA HIS A 155 7.62 24.20 0.06
C HIS A 155 6.93 25.58 0.02
N ALA A 156 6.08 25.89 1.00
CA ALA A 156 5.39 27.18 1.04
C ALA A 156 5.84 28.00 2.26
N TYR A 157 6.51 29.11 2.01
CA TYR A 157 6.99 30.05 3.04
C TYR A 157 5.86 30.81 3.79
N ALA A 158 4.61 30.69 3.35
CA ALA A 158 3.53 31.56 3.84
C ALA A 158 2.23 30.85 4.25
N SER A 159 2.11 29.53 4.09
CA SER A 159 0.88 28.81 4.49
C SER A 159 1.15 27.36 4.83
N ILE A 160 0.38 26.82 5.76
CA ILE A 160 0.25 25.38 5.99
C ILE A 160 -0.47 24.82 4.75
N GLY A 161 0.28 24.42 3.73
CA GLY A 161 -0.25 23.94 2.45
C GLY A 161 0.40 22.64 2.03
N PHE A 162 -0.34 21.84 1.28
CA PHE A 162 0.18 20.70 0.56
C PHE A 162 0.67 21.16 -0.81
N SER A 163 1.82 20.67 -1.24
CA SER A 163 2.24 20.72 -2.62
C SER A 163 2.36 19.29 -3.16
N THR A 164 2.46 19.15 -4.46
CA THR A 164 2.70 17.86 -5.11
C THR A 164 4.02 17.92 -5.85
N GLU A 165 4.79 16.85 -5.74
CA GLU A 165 6.00 16.64 -6.52
C GLU A 165 5.75 15.48 -7.48
N THR A 166 6.06 15.68 -8.75
CA THR A 166 5.99 14.64 -9.78
C THR A 166 7.37 14.38 -10.33
N VAL A 167 7.81 13.14 -10.24
CA VAL A 167 9.09 12.67 -10.80
C VAL A 167 8.81 11.72 -11.94
N ILE A 168 9.59 11.83 -13.02
CA ILE A 168 9.50 10.97 -14.20
C ILE A 168 10.79 10.16 -14.33
N HIS A 169 10.64 8.84 -14.37
CA HIS A 169 11.73 7.89 -14.56
C HIS A 169 11.63 7.19 -15.91
N ARG A 170 12.80 6.78 -16.45
CA ARG A 170 12.89 5.91 -17.64
C ARG A 170 12.92 4.46 -17.18
N THR A 171 11.95 3.65 -17.59
CA THR A 171 11.87 2.23 -17.22
C THR A 171 13.03 1.41 -17.78
N ALA A 172 13.54 1.71 -18.98
CA ALA A 172 14.61 0.97 -19.64
C ALA A 172 16.01 1.28 -19.07
N THR A 173 16.28 2.54 -18.71
CA THR A 173 17.61 2.97 -18.23
C THR A 173 17.90 2.45 -16.83
N GLU A 174 16.90 2.38 -15.99
CA GLU A 174 17.04 1.87 -14.61
C GLU A 174 17.14 0.35 -14.58
N ARG A 175 16.47 -0.38 -15.49
CA ARG A 175 16.65 -1.82 -15.66
C ARG A 175 18.10 -2.20 -15.99
N ALA A 176 18.76 -1.45 -16.86
CA ALA A 176 20.16 -1.67 -17.20
C ALA A 176 21.10 -1.39 -16.03
N SER A 177 20.81 -0.37 -15.22
CA SER A 177 21.58 -0.01 -14.02
C SER A 177 21.43 -1.04 -12.90
N ALA A 178 20.23 -1.60 -12.70
CA ALA A 178 19.96 -2.64 -11.70
C ALA A 178 20.65 -3.96 -12.09
N ALA A 179 20.61 -4.35 -13.36
CA ALA A 179 21.29 -5.56 -13.86
C ALA A 179 22.83 -5.47 -13.73
N SER A 180 23.40 -4.27 -13.83
CA SER A 180 24.84 -4.04 -13.63
C SER A 180 25.28 -4.12 -12.16
N LYS A 181 24.37 -3.91 -11.19
CA LYS A 181 24.70 -4.00 -9.76
C LYS A 181 24.65 -5.43 -9.20
N THR A 182 24.00 -6.36 -9.88
CA THR A 182 23.92 -7.77 -9.47
C THR A 182 25.01 -8.66 -10.08
N GLY A 183 25.93 -8.10 -10.84
CA GLY A 183 27.00 -8.81 -11.55
C GLY A 183 28.39 -8.68 -10.91
N HIS A 184 28.49 -8.63 -9.55
CA HIS A 184 29.78 -8.74 -8.84
C HIS A 184 29.63 -9.64 -7.62
#